data_6c4306f8ea1c3880a7744fed2528727e
#
_entry.id   6c4306f8ea1c3880a7744fed2528727e
#
_cell.length_a   1.000
_cell.length_b   1.000
_cell.length_c   1.000
_cell.angle_alpha   90.00
_cell.angle_beta   90.00
_cell.angle_gamma   90.00
#
_symmetry.space_group_name_H-M   'P 1'
#
loop_
_entity.id
_entity.type
_entity.pdbx_description
1 polymer ?
#
loop_
_entity_poly.entity_id
_entity_poly.type
_entity_poly.pdbx_seq_one_letter_code
_entity_poly.pdbx_strand_id
1 'polypeptide(L)'
;MSSLMTVRFFHTSDWHLGQFFYNHSRHYEHEQFLTWLLEQIKQKQPHALLIAGDIFDVINPSSQAQKQLYQFLADAHQLAPHMQTLMIAGNHDSGYRIEQVEPLLEKYNAKTVGVIRWNEDKTLNLDRLILPIYDEQKQIVAWCIALPFLRSAEITGFNDQTTNSQNAIAYLHEQLIEEAKRRKTHDQAIILMSHAHMQGGETSDSERPIIIGNEEALSTTLFEDGIDYVALGHLHKPQKVGQTHIRYSGSPIPLSFSEINYKHQVVEVTIHPEQKDDPYFQFEALEIPRSVQLHKIRGELTEVMQQLKSLPSEVIESIDQREYVDIEYHTLTPPQPNLRQQFEDALPPDRYRLVRISRQYLSTQNSAEQQQQIHLEPPTPEKLFQQIWEKKGYHADDEVQKDFMSLVAQAQQQLEDSHQS
;
A
#
# COMPACT_ATOMS: atom_id res chain seq x y z
N MET A 1 0.92 14.93 42.07
CA MET A 1 -0.02 14.18 41.23
C MET A 1 0.84 13.59 40.12
N SER A 2 1.01 12.28 40.07
CA SER A 2 1.67 11.63 38.92
C SER A 2 0.81 11.93 37.72
N SER A 3 1.36 12.59 36.68
CA SER A 3 0.62 12.73 35.43
C SER A 3 0.45 11.33 34.86
N LEU A 4 -0.80 10.95 34.57
CA LEU A 4 -1.08 9.69 33.89
C LEU A 4 -0.22 9.61 32.63
N MET A 5 0.50 8.48 32.44
CA MET A 5 1.32 8.29 31.27
C MET A 5 0.42 8.20 30.04
N THR A 6 0.75 8.96 29.02
CA THR A 6 -0.01 9.04 27.77
C THR A 6 0.94 8.84 26.62
N VAL A 7 0.61 7.93 25.71
CA VAL A 7 1.34 7.81 24.46
C VAL A 7 0.50 8.35 23.30
N ARG A 8 1.07 9.26 22.50
CA ARG A 8 0.47 9.82 21.30
C ARG A 8 1.37 9.56 20.12
N PHE A 9 0.80 9.06 19.03
CA PHE A 9 1.56 8.78 17.83
C PHE A 9 0.69 8.96 16.58
N PHE A 10 1.35 9.12 15.44
CA PHE A 10 0.73 9.11 14.13
C PHE A 10 0.95 7.77 13.45
N HIS A 11 -0.07 7.27 12.77
CA HIS A 11 -0.01 6.08 11.95
C HIS A 11 -0.37 6.44 10.50
N THR A 12 0.52 6.10 9.58
CA THR A 12 0.39 6.23 8.13
C THR A 12 1.03 5.04 7.43
N SER A 13 0.69 4.79 6.16
CA SER A 13 1.25 3.69 5.34
C SER A 13 1.09 4.00 3.85
N ASP A 14 1.62 3.15 3.01
CA ASP A 14 1.34 3.10 1.57
C ASP A 14 1.60 4.45 0.87
N TRP A 15 2.78 5.03 1.15
CA TRP A 15 3.17 6.32 0.58
C TRP A 15 3.47 6.24 -0.91
N HIS A 16 4.03 5.10 -1.36
CA HIS A 16 4.41 4.85 -2.74
C HIS A 16 5.21 6.00 -3.37
N LEU A 17 6.20 6.53 -2.64
CA LEU A 17 7.05 7.61 -3.15
C LEU A 17 7.71 7.21 -4.46
N GLY A 18 7.58 8.09 -5.45
CA GLY A 18 8.07 7.84 -6.81
C GLY A 18 7.07 7.16 -7.73
N GLN A 19 5.81 6.96 -7.31
CA GLN A 19 4.75 6.42 -8.16
C GLN A 19 4.52 7.29 -9.40
N PHE A 20 4.17 6.60 -10.50
CA PHE A 20 3.64 7.21 -11.71
C PHE A 20 2.18 6.83 -11.89
N PHE A 21 1.34 7.83 -12.12
CA PHE A 21 -0.08 7.65 -12.41
C PHE A 21 -0.33 7.87 -13.90
N TYR A 22 -0.58 6.80 -14.67
CA TYR A 22 -0.69 6.84 -16.12
C TYR A 22 0.45 7.62 -16.81
N ASN A 23 1.71 7.33 -16.46
CA ASN A 23 2.93 7.97 -16.91
C ASN A 23 3.13 9.43 -16.45
N HIS A 24 2.32 9.94 -15.54
CA HIS A 24 2.55 11.22 -14.88
C HIS A 24 3.17 11.01 -13.51
N SER A 25 4.25 11.73 -13.23
CA SER A 25 4.89 11.71 -11.91
C SER A 25 3.94 12.26 -10.85
N ARG A 26 3.92 11.60 -9.67
CA ARG A 26 3.15 12.03 -8.50
C ARG A 26 3.99 12.84 -7.50
N HIS A 27 5.18 13.27 -7.91
CA HIS A 27 6.13 13.97 -7.04
C HIS A 27 5.51 15.18 -6.33
N TYR A 28 4.78 16.02 -7.07
CA TYR A 28 4.08 17.19 -6.51
C TYR A 28 3.08 16.78 -5.42
N GLU A 29 2.26 15.78 -5.67
CA GLU A 29 1.24 15.32 -4.72
C GLU A 29 1.86 14.76 -3.45
N HIS A 30 2.94 13.97 -3.57
CA HIS A 30 3.71 13.51 -2.43
C HIS A 30 4.36 14.67 -1.65
N GLU A 31 4.89 15.69 -2.33
CA GLU A 31 5.46 16.88 -1.69
C GLU A 31 4.41 17.64 -0.87
N GLN A 32 3.19 17.81 -1.43
CA GLN A 32 2.08 18.45 -0.72
C GLN A 32 1.66 17.65 0.52
N PHE A 33 1.55 16.33 0.39
CA PHE A 33 1.26 15.45 1.53
C PHE A 33 2.33 15.56 2.62
N LEU A 34 3.61 15.44 2.26
CA LEU A 34 4.71 15.49 3.23
C LEU A 34 4.80 16.86 3.91
N THR A 35 4.58 17.94 3.18
CA THR A 35 4.51 19.29 3.74
C THR A 35 3.37 19.42 4.75
N TRP A 36 2.18 18.94 4.40
CA TRP A 36 1.03 18.92 5.29
C TRP A 36 1.31 18.08 6.55
N LEU A 37 1.94 16.90 6.41
CA LEU A 37 2.28 16.03 7.53
C LEU A 37 3.29 16.70 8.48
N LEU A 38 4.29 17.42 7.96
CA LEU A 38 5.22 18.21 8.77
C LEU A 38 4.50 19.27 9.61
N GLU A 39 3.47 19.90 9.05
CA GLU A 39 2.62 20.85 9.79
C GLU A 39 1.85 20.17 10.94
N GLN A 40 1.28 18.98 10.71
CA GLN A 40 0.62 18.20 11.75
C GLN A 40 1.61 17.79 12.87
N ILE A 41 2.80 17.32 12.50
CA ILE A 41 3.88 16.97 13.45
C ILE A 41 4.24 18.18 14.31
N LYS A 42 4.46 19.35 13.70
CA LYS A 42 4.79 20.59 14.39
C LYS A 42 3.71 21.01 15.40
N GLN A 43 2.44 20.86 15.03
CA GLN A 43 1.29 21.28 15.87
C GLN A 43 1.01 20.30 17.01
N LYS A 44 1.06 19.03 16.75
CA LYS A 44 0.59 17.96 17.64
C LYS A 44 1.73 17.36 18.50
N GLN A 45 2.99 17.47 18.07
CA GLN A 45 4.18 16.96 18.78
C GLN A 45 3.98 15.50 19.25
N PRO A 46 3.77 14.51 18.35
CA PRO A 46 3.59 13.12 18.74
C PRO A 46 4.90 12.51 19.27
N HIS A 47 4.82 11.47 20.11
CA HIS A 47 5.99 10.70 20.55
C HIS A 47 6.57 9.86 19.41
N ALA A 48 5.72 9.38 18.48
CA ALA A 48 6.16 8.60 17.34
C ALA A 48 5.36 8.88 16.06
N LEU A 49 6.03 8.70 14.92
CA LEU A 49 5.42 8.53 13.59
C LEU A 49 5.65 7.09 13.14
N LEU A 50 4.58 6.34 12.91
CA LEU A 50 4.60 4.96 12.45
C LEU A 50 4.26 4.92 10.96
N ILE A 51 5.20 4.41 10.13
CA ILE A 51 5.02 4.24 8.68
C ILE A 51 4.95 2.74 8.39
N ALA A 52 3.75 2.23 8.20
CA ALA A 52 3.47 0.80 8.15
C ALA A 52 3.64 0.20 6.74
N GLY A 53 4.79 0.44 6.10
CA GLY A 53 5.19 -0.18 4.85
C GLY A 53 4.78 0.56 3.58
N ASP A 54 5.26 0.05 2.45
CA ASP A 54 5.13 0.60 1.10
C ASP A 54 5.51 2.09 1.06
N ILE A 55 6.73 2.36 1.57
CA ILE A 55 7.33 3.70 1.59
C ILE A 55 7.60 4.14 0.15
N PHE A 56 8.15 3.23 -0.66
CA PHE A 56 8.46 3.46 -2.07
C PHE A 56 7.56 2.60 -2.97
N ASP A 57 7.27 3.11 -4.16
CA ASP A 57 6.44 2.39 -5.14
C ASP A 57 7.12 1.16 -5.75
N VAL A 58 8.46 1.13 -5.74
CA VAL A 58 9.26 0.06 -6.34
C VAL A 58 10.50 -0.27 -5.51
N ILE A 59 10.97 -1.52 -5.61
CA ILE A 59 12.17 -2.03 -4.91
C ILE A 59 13.46 -1.24 -5.20
N ASN A 60 13.51 -0.51 -6.32
CA ASN A 60 14.63 0.35 -6.71
C ASN A 60 14.13 1.79 -6.96
N PRO A 61 13.87 2.57 -5.88
CA PRO A 61 13.31 3.91 -6.00
C PRO A 61 14.27 4.89 -6.68
N SER A 62 13.70 5.87 -7.36
CA SER A 62 14.47 6.95 -7.99
C SER A 62 15.20 7.79 -6.93
N SER A 63 16.29 8.46 -7.32
CA SER A 63 16.99 9.39 -6.43
C SER A 63 16.10 10.52 -5.92
N GLN A 64 15.11 10.92 -6.72
CA GLN A 64 14.14 11.94 -6.34
C GLN A 64 13.21 11.46 -5.22
N ALA A 65 12.67 10.23 -5.33
CA ALA A 65 11.83 9.63 -4.28
C ALA A 65 12.61 9.44 -2.97
N GLN A 66 13.86 8.96 -3.06
CA GLN A 66 14.73 8.83 -1.90
C GLN A 66 15.00 10.19 -1.24
N LYS A 67 15.28 11.23 -2.05
CA LYS A 67 15.50 12.59 -1.55
C LYS A 67 14.27 13.13 -0.82
N GLN A 68 13.05 12.90 -1.33
CA GLN A 68 11.81 13.29 -0.65
C GLN A 68 11.72 12.67 0.75
N LEU A 69 11.94 11.35 0.86
CA LEU A 69 11.90 10.68 2.16
C LEU A 69 12.93 11.27 3.14
N TYR A 70 14.20 11.35 2.72
CA TYR A 70 15.26 11.76 3.64
C TYR A 70 15.16 13.24 4.04
N GLN A 71 14.71 14.10 3.13
CA GLN A 71 14.42 15.49 3.44
C GLN A 71 13.28 15.59 4.46
N PHE A 72 12.19 14.86 4.23
CA PHE A 72 11.07 14.80 5.17
C PHE A 72 11.52 14.36 6.57
N LEU A 73 12.34 13.30 6.69
CA LEU A 73 12.84 12.81 7.98
C LEU A 73 13.71 13.85 8.70
N ALA A 74 14.55 14.56 7.95
CA ALA A 74 15.39 15.64 8.51
C ALA A 74 14.53 16.80 9.01
N ASP A 75 13.54 17.24 8.23
CA ASP A 75 12.64 18.34 8.59
C ASP A 75 11.71 17.95 9.76
N ALA A 76 11.20 16.72 9.78
CA ALA A 76 10.40 16.21 10.89
C ALA A 76 11.20 16.18 12.20
N HIS A 77 12.44 15.72 12.16
CA HIS A 77 13.33 15.75 13.33
C HIS A 77 13.63 17.18 13.80
N GLN A 78 13.81 18.13 12.88
CA GLN A 78 14.01 19.53 13.24
C GLN A 78 12.78 20.13 13.94
N LEU A 79 11.56 19.75 13.50
CA LEU A 79 10.29 20.26 14.04
C LEU A 79 9.89 19.57 15.36
N ALA A 80 10.22 18.31 15.52
CA ALA A 80 9.91 17.49 16.70
C ALA A 80 11.11 16.59 17.07
N PRO A 81 12.17 17.11 17.70
CA PRO A 81 13.41 16.33 17.94
C PRO A 81 13.24 15.11 18.85
N HIS A 82 12.20 15.09 19.69
CA HIS A 82 11.88 13.97 20.56
C HIS A 82 11.09 12.87 19.84
N MET A 83 10.38 13.20 18.75
CA MET A 83 9.59 12.24 18.00
C MET A 83 10.48 11.15 17.39
N GLN A 84 10.07 9.89 17.55
CA GLN A 84 10.71 8.77 16.87
C GLN A 84 9.94 8.44 15.59
N THR A 85 10.64 8.24 14.48
CA THR A 85 10.02 7.71 13.26
C THR A 85 10.36 6.24 13.13
N LEU A 86 9.35 5.38 13.17
CA LEU A 86 9.49 3.94 12.99
C LEU A 86 8.89 3.54 11.64
N MET A 87 9.69 2.87 10.82
CA MET A 87 9.30 2.45 9.47
C MET A 87 9.49 0.95 9.31
N ILE A 88 8.54 0.29 8.69
CA ILE A 88 8.68 -1.12 8.28
C ILE A 88 8.67 -1.21 6.76
N ALA A 89 9.24 -2.29 6.18
CA ALA A 89 9.13 -2.56 4.76
C ALA A 89 7.74 -3.11 4.42
N GLY A 90 7.16 -2.64 3.33
CA GLY A 90 6.02 -3.26 2.67
C GLY A 90 6.45 -4.23 1.55
N ASN A 91 5.47 -4.69 0.76
CA ASN A 91 5.74 -5.63 -0.34
C ASN A 91 6.37 -4.94 -1.57
N HIS A 92 6.21 -3.63 -1.73
CA HIS A 92 6.88 -2.83 -2.77
C HIS A 92 8.29 -2.43 -2.39
N ASP A 93 8.64 -2.40 -1.10
CA ASP A 93 9.96 -2.01 -0.63
C ASP A 93 10.99 -3.13 -0.77
N SER A 94 12.26 -2.73 -0.90
CA SER A 94 13.39 -3.62 -0.63
C SER A 94 13.81 -3.50 0.83
N GLY A 95 13.49 -4.50 1.67
CA GLY A 95 13.79 -4.47 3.09
C GLY A 95 15.28 -4.20 3.39
N TYR A 96 16.19 -4.84 2.67
CA TYR A 96 17.63 -4.59 2.82
C TYR A 96 18.03 -3.17 2.42
N ARG A 97 17.38 -2.59 1.40
CA ARG A 97 17.70 -1.24 0.94
C ARG A 97 17.27 -0.17 1.93
N ILE A 98 16.08 -0.29 2.52
CA ILE A 98 15.63 0.69 3.52
C ILE A 98 16.44 0.62 4.81
N GLU A 99 16.99 -0.54 5.17
CA GLU A 99 17.90 -0.69 6.31
C GLU A 99 19.34 -0.19 6.00
N GLN A 100 19.74 -0.17 4.73
CA GLN A 100 21.11 0.20 4.33
C GLN A 100 21.49 1.60 4.82
N VAL A 101 20.53 2.49 4.97
CA VAL A 101 20.71 3.88 5.40
C VAL A 101 20.48 4.10 6.90
N GLU A 102 20.20 3.05 7.66
CA GLU A 102 19.93 3.09 9.11
C GLU A 102 20.95 3.96 9.90
N PRO A 103 22.28 3.86 9.68
CA PRO A 103 23.25 4.67 10.43
C PRO A 103 23.11 6.19 10.20
N LEU A 104 22.51 6.60 9.09
CA LEU A 104 22.21 8.01 8.82
C LEU A 104 20.86 8.40 9.44
N LEU A 105 19.88 7.50 9.42
CA LEU A 105 18.54 7.72 9.95
C LEU A 105 18.53 7.86 11.48
N GLU A 106 19.40 7.17 12.19
CA GLU A 106 19.54 7.29 13.63
C GLU A 106 19.80 8.74 14.08
N LYS A 107 20.50 9.55 13.27
CA LYS A 107 20.72 10.98 13.54
C LYS A 107 19.43 11.81 13.51
N TYR A 108 18.40 11.31 12.86
CA TYR A 108 17.09 11.92 12.76
C TYR A 108 16.05 11.21 13.65
N ASN A 109 16.53 10.43 14.63
CA ASN A 109 15.66 9.62 15.51
C ASN A 109 14.70 8.71 14.74
N ALA A 110 15.15 8.19 13.58
CA ALA A 110 14.38 7.31 12.71
C ALA A 110 14.99 5.91 12.67
N LYS A 111 14.15 4.89 12.69
CA LYS A 111 14.52 3.47 12.60
C LYS A 111 13.74 2.76 11.52
N THR A 112 14.39 1.79 10.86
CA THR A 112 13.77 0.97 9.83
C THR A 112 13.88 -0.51 10.18
N VAL A 113 12.80 -1.25 9.94
CA VAL A 113 12.79 -2.71 10.03
C VAL A 113 12.35 -3.24 8.66
N GLY A 114 13.31 -3.71 7.89
CA GLY A 114 13.09 -4.16 6.51
C GLY A 114 12.97 -5.65 6.37
N VAL A 115 13.66 -6.42 7.22
CA VAL A 115 13.73 -7.89 7.15
C VAL A 115 13.79 -8.48 8.56
N ILE A 116 13.29 -9.71 8.68
CA ILE A 116 13.50 -10.52 9.90
C ILE A 116 14.95 -11.00 9.92
N ARG A 117 15.58 -10.93 11.10
CA ARG A 117 16.94 -11.40 11.32
C ARG A 117 16.99 -12.47 12.38
N TRP A 118 17.90 -13.41 12.20
CA TRP A 118 18.18 -14.49 13.12
C TRP A 118 19.53 -14.28 13.77
N ASN A 119 19.63 -14.66 15.04
CA ASN A 119 20.89 -14.72 15.78
C ASN A 119 21.74 -15.93 15.31
N GLU A 120 23.00 -15.99 15.72
CA GLU A 120 23.91 -17.10 15.39
C GLU A 120 23.42 -18.47 15.90
N ASP A 121 22.68 -18.47 17.01
CA ASP A 121 22.05 -19.63 17.62
C ASP A 121 20.72 -20.05 16.97
N LYS A 122 20.35 -19.43 15.86
CA LYS A 122 19.08 -19.62 15.12
C LYS A 122 17.83 -19.18 15.90
N THR A 123 17.96 -18.39 16.95
CA THR A 123 16.83 -17.72 17.59
C THR A 123 16.49 -16.42 16.85
N LEU A 124 15.23 -15.97 16.94
CA LEU A 124 14.80 -14.71 16.36
C LEU A 124 15.46 -13.53 17.08
N ASN A 125 15.96 -12.56 16.32
CA ASN A 125 16.49 -11.33 16.89
C ASN A 125 15.36 -10.37 17.27
N LEU A 126 14.80 -10.59 18.47
CA LEU A 126 13.64 -9.85 18.99
C LEU A 126 13.94 -8.37 19.24
N ASP A 127 15.20 -8.01 19.56
CA ASP A 127 15.59 -6.63 19.84
C ASP A 127 15.51 -5.73 18.61
N ARG A 128 15.60 -6.30 17.41
CA ARG A 128 15.39 -5.55 16.17
C ARG A 128 13.92 -5.35 15.82
N LEU A 129 13.04 -6.20 16.35
CA LEU A 129 11.62 -6.20 16.04
C LEU A 129 10.76 -5.53 17.11
N ILE A 130 11.27 -5.41 18.35
CA ILE A 130 10.53 -4.81 19.47
C ILE A 130 11.27 -3.55 19.93
N LEU A 131 10.76 -2.41 19.51
CA LEU A 131 11.40 -1.11 19.65
C LEU A 131 10.72 -0.29 20.76
N PRO A 132 11.46 0.35 21.68
CA PRO A 132 10.87 1.26 22.65
C PRO A 132 10.47 2.58 22.01
N ILE A 133 9.32 3.12 22.44
CA ILE A 133 8.90 4.50 22.16
C ILE A 133 9.08 5.30 23.46
N TYR A 134 9.75 6.44 23.35
CA TYR A 134 10.08 7.31 24.48
C TYR A 134 9.25 8.59 24.46
N ASP A 135 9.00 9.13 25.65
CA ASP A 135 8.52 10.49 25.83
C ASP A 135 9.66 11.53 25.76
N GLU A 136 9.34 12.80 25.97
CA GLU A 136 10.29 13.91 26.00
C GLU A 136 11.31 13.77 27.15
N GLN A 137 10.97 13.06 28.23
CA GLN A 137 11.82 12.80 29.39
C GLN A 137 12.66 11.54 29.22
N LYS A 138 12.64 10.92 28.02
CA LYS A 138 13.31 9.65 27.69
C LYS A 138 12.84 8.45 28.54
N GLN A 139 11.61 8.49 29.01
CA GLN A 139 10.96 7.32 29.62
C GLN A 139 10.28 6.49 28.52
N ILE A 140 10.33 5.17 28.65
CA ILE A 140 9.62 4.28 27.71
C ILE A 140 8.13 4.38 28.01
N VAL A 141 7.35 4.84 27.05
CA VAL A 141 5.87 4.96 27.15
C VAL A 141 5.15 3.84 26.39
N ALA A 142 5.82 3.20 25.42
CA ALA A 142 5.28 2.05 24.70
C ALA A 142 6.38 1.16 24.14
N TRP A 143 6.01 -0.08 23.85
CA TRP A 143 6.79 -1.03 23.07
C TRP A 143 6.13 -1.22 21.71
N CYS A 144 6.87 -0.99 20.63
CA CYS A 144 6.40 -1.14 19.27
C CYS A 144 6.97 -2.42 18.66
N ILE A 145 6.11 -3.38 18.35
CA ILE A 145 6.45 -4.54 17.52
C ILE A 145 6.43 -4.07 16.07
N ALA A 146 7.60 -4.00 15.43
CA ALA A 146 7.77 -3.55 14.06
C ALA A 146 7.96 -4.75 13.12
N LEU A 147 6.87 -5.33 12.62
CA LEU A 147 6.89 -6.51 11.76
C LEU A 147 6.77 -6.11 10.29
N PRO A 148 7.86 -6.24 9.48
CA PRO A 148 7.82 -5.92 8.07
C PRO A 148 6.99 -6.93 7.28
N PHE A 149 6.74 -6.63 5.99
CA PHE A 149 6.13 -7.58 5.07
C PHE A 149 6.92 -8.89 5.04
N LEU A 150 6.22 -9.99 5.31
CA LEU A 150 6.82 -11.33 5.40
C LEU A 150 6.89 -11.98 4.01
N ARG A 151 8.09 -12.18 3.50
CA ARG A 151 8.31 -12.95 2.28
C ARG A 151 8.38 -14.44 2.58
N SER A 152 7.95 -15.27 1.62
CA SER A 152 7.95 -16.74 1.79
C SER A 152 9.31 -17.31 2.24
N ALA A 153 10.41 -16.74 1.76
CA ALA A 153 11.77 -17.16 2.17
C ALA A 153 12.07 -16.87 3.65
N GLU A 154 11.48 -15.82 4.24
CA GLU A 154 11.68 -15.47 5.66
C GLU A 154 10.87 -16.39 6.57
N ILE A 155 9.73 -16.89 6.08
CA ILE A 155 8.85 -17.81 6.81
C ILE A 155 9.45 -19.22 6.86
N THR A 156 10.20 -19.65 5.84
CA THR A 156 10.81 -20.99 5.80
C THR A 156 11.83 -21.22 6.92
N GLY A 157 12.41 -20.17 7.51
CA GLY A 157 13.26 -20.25 8.68
C GLY A 157 12.60 -20.90 9.93
N PHE A 158 11.25 -20.95 9.96
CA PHE A 158 10.46 -21.55 11.04
C PHE A 158 10.09 -23.03 10.78
N ASN A 159 10.50 -23.62 9.63
CA ASN A 159 10.05 -24.97 9.22
C ASN A 159 10.37 -26.11 10.21
N ASP A 160 11.39 -25.95 11.04
CA ASP A 160 11.73 -26.97 12.07
C ASP A 160 10.74 -26.98 13.25
N GLN A 161 9.89 -25.94 13.38
CA GLN A 161 8.98 -25.73 14.53
C GLN A 161 7.50 -25.76 14.13
N THR A 162 7.18 -25.69 12.82
CA THR A 162 5.80 -25.54 12.33
C THR A 162 5.54 -26.40 11.09
N THR A 163 4.29 -26.88 10.95
CA THR A 163 3.88 -27.78 9.85
C THR A 163 3.43 -27.06 8.59
N ASN A 164 3.16 -25.74 8.65
CA ASN A 164 2.75 -24.91 7.52
C ASN A 164 3.07 -23.43 7.77
N SER A 165 2.99 -22.62 6.71
CA SER A 165 3.29 -21.18 6.75
C SER A 165 2.38 -20.36 7.69
N GLN A 166 1.11 -20.72 7.84
CA GLN A 166 0.20 -20.06 8.75
C GLN A 166 0.60 -20.25 10.21
N ASN A 167 0.94 -21.49 10.58
CA ASN A 167 1.42 -21.79 11.91
C ASN A 167 2.74 -21.05 12.19
N ALA A 168 3.59 -20.85 11.16
CA ALA A 168 4.81 -20.07 11.29
C ALA A 168 4.54 -18.59 11.56
N ILE A 169 3.57 -18.00 10.83
CA ILE A 169 3.18 -16.61 11.03
C ILE A 169 2.53 -16.42 12.41
N ALA A 170 1.61 -17.30 12.79
CA ALA A 170 0.98 -17.26 14.12
C ALA A 170 2.02 -17.40 15.24
N TYR A 171 2.93 -18.35 15.11
CA TYR A 171 4.04 -18.54 16.05
C TYR A 171 4.93 -17.30 16.18
N LEU A 172 5.28 -16.68 15.06
CA LEU A 172 6.06 -15.43 15.04
C LEU A 172 5.35 -14.32 15.82
N HIS A 173 4.05 -14.11 15.56
CA HIS A 173 3.27 -13.11 16.27
C HIS A 173 3.20 -13.40 17.76
N GLU A 174 2.94 -14.65 18.14
CA GLU A 174 2.91 -15.09 19.54
C GLU A 174 4.24 -14.80 20.26
N GLN A 175 5.37 -15.16 19.64
CA GLN A 175 6.69 -14.91 20.23
C GLN A 175 6.96 -13.40 20.43
N LEU A 176 6.60 -12.57 19.47
CA LEU A 176 6.78 -11.12 19.53
C LEU A 176 5.86 -10.49 20.60
N ILE A 177 4.61 -10.91 20.66
CA ILE A 177 3.63 -10.40 21.62
C ILE A 177 4.04 -10.79 23.05
N GLU A 178 4.39 -12.04 23.28
CA GLU A 178 4.82 -12.51 24.61
C GLU A 178 6.10 -11.81 25.08
N GLU A 179 7.07 -11.59 24.19
CA GLU A 179 8.27 -10.85 24.54
C GLU A 179 7.95 -9.37 24.82
N ALA A 180 7.08 -8.74 24.05
CA ALA A 180 6.66 -7.36 24.30
C ALA A 180 5.93 -7.23 25.66
N LYS A 181 5.06 -8.18 26.00
CA LYS A 181 4.41 -8.27 27.31
C LYS A 181 5.42 -8.44 28.45
N ARG A 182 6.48 -9.23 28.24
CA ARG A 182 7.53 -9.43 29.24
C ARG A 182 8.37 -8.15 29.48
N ARG A 183 8.56 -7.33 28.46
CA ARG A 183 9.29 -6.04 28.56
C ARG A 183 8.44 -4.93 29.18
N LYS A 184 7.15 -4.96 28.92
CA LYS A 184 6.20 -3.92 29.31
C LYS A 184 6.04 -3.84 30.83
N THR A 185 6.02 -2.61 31.37
CA THR A 185 5.49 -2.30 32.70
C THR A 185 3.98 -1.96 32.60
N HIS A 186 3.29 -1.83 33.76
CA HIS A 186 1.83 -1.66 33.78
C HIS A 186 1.35 -0.34 33.15
N ASP A 187 2.21 0.65 33.08
CA ASP A 187 1.98 2.02 32.60
C ASP A 187 2.39 2.24 31.14
N GLN A 188 2.84 1.20 30.44
CA GLN A 188 3.28 1.25 29.05
C GLN A 188 2.26 0.61 28.13
N ALA A 189 2.22 1.04 26.86
CA ALA A 189 1.40 0.43 25.81
C ALA A 189 2.19 -0.59 24.97
N ILE A 190 1.49 -1.52 24.31
CA ILE A 190 2.02 -2.35 23.22
C ILE A 190 1.35 -1.96 21.92
N ILE A 191 2.17 -1.56 20.95
CA ILE A 191 1.75 -1.22 19.59
C ILE A 191 2.34 -2.26 18.63
N LEU A 192 1.60 -2.69 17.62
CA LEU A 192 2.10 -3.56 16.58
C LEU A 192 1.97 -2.90 15.23
N MET A 193 3.04 -2.82 14.46
CA MET A 193 3.04 -2.45 13.06
C MET A 193 3.13 -3.71 12.21
N SER A 194 2.31 -3.83 11.17
CA SER A 194 2.40 -4.92 10.20
C SER A 194 1.96 -4.47 8.82
N HIS A 195 2.61 -4.99 7.78
CA HIS A 195 2.21 -4.77 6.40
C HIS A 195 1.69 -6.07 5.82
N ALA A 196 0.37 -6.25 5.88
CA ALA A 196 -0.29 -7.50 5.52
C ALA A 196 -1.75 -7.30 5.13
N HIS A 197 -2.29 -8.22 4.31
CA HIS A 197 -3.71 -8.28 4.03
C HIS A 197 -4.41 -9.05 5.15
N MET A 198 -5.39 -8.44 5.80
CA MET A 198 -6.19 -9.05 6.86
C MET A 198 -7.57 -9.45 6.34
N GLN A 199 -8.08 -10.58 6.82
CA GLN A 199 -9.43 -11.06 6.50
C GLN A 199 -10.48 -10.00 6.84
N GLY A 200 -11.39 -9.75 5.90
CA GLY A 200 -12.44 -8.73 6.04
C GLY A 200 -12.03 -7.31 5.65
N GLY A 201 -10.78 -7.11 5.21
CA GLY A 201 -10.36 -5.84 4.61
C GLY A 201 -10.91 -5.66 3.20
N GLU A 202 -11.32 -4.43 2.87
CA GLU A 202 -11.75 -4.03 1.52
C GLU A 202 -10.56 -3.56 0.71
N THR A 203 -10.41 -4.07 -0.52
CA THR A 203 -9.34 -3.75 -1.47
C THR A 203 -9.80 -2.73 -2.52
N SER A 204 -8.85 -2.06 -3.17
CA SER A 204 -9.04 -1.23 -4.37
C SER A 204 -8.40 -1.89 -5.60
N ASP A 205 -8.37 -1.17 -6.73
CA ASP A 205 -7.75 -1.68 -7.98
C ASP A 205 -6.22 -1.53 -7.98
N SER A 206 -5.65 -0.89 -6.98
CA SER A 206 -4.22 -0.53 -6.93
C SER A 206 -3.37 -1.46 -6.06
N GLU A 207 -3.98 -2.20 -5.11
CA GLU A 207 -3.24 -3.16 -4.30
C GLU A 207 -2.82 -4.38 -5.13
N ARG A 208 -1.61 -4.85 -4.90
CA ARG A 208 -1.14 -6.11 -5.44
C ARG A 208 -1.61 -7.26 -4.56
N PRO A 209 -2.22 -8.32 -5.12
CA PRO A 209 -2.56 -9.50 -4.34
C PRO A 209 -1.34 -10.04 -3.58
N ILE A 210 -1.49 -10.25 -2.28
CA ILE A 210 -0.47 -10.90 -1.45
C ILE A 210 -0.92 -12.33 -1.18
N ILE A 211 -0.07 -13.29 -1.53
CA ILE A 211 -0.27 -14.71 -1.20
C ILE A 211 0.88 -15.13 -0.29
N ILE A 212 0.56 -15.48 0.96
CA ILE A 212 1.54 -15.99 1.92
C ILE A 212 1.12 -17.42 2.28
N GLY A 213 1.93 -18.40 1.89
CA GLY A 213 1.70 -19.80 2.24
C GLY A 213 0.35 -20.37 1.79
N ASN A 214 -0.11 -20.02 0.58
CA ASN A 214 -1.41 -20.36 -0.03
C ASN A 214 -2.63 -19.62 0.56
N GLU A 215 -2.44 -18.59 1.39
CA GLU A 215 -3.53 -17.74 1.85
C GLU A 215 -3.35 -16.29 1.42
N GLU A 216 -4.47 -15.69 1.00
CA GLU A 216 -4.51 -14.32 0.54
C GLU A 216 -4.66 -13.32 1.71
N ALA A 217 -5.15 -13.77 2.87
CA ALA A 217 -5.43 -12.89 4.01
C ALA A 217 -5.20 -13.57 5.37
N LEU A 218 -4.62 -12.83 6.32
CA LEU A 218 -4.36 -13.26 7.69
C LEU A 218 -5.59 -13.00 8.59
N SER A 219 -5.76 -13.85 9.62
CA SER A 219 -6.82 -13.65 10.62
C SER A 219 -6.48 -12.53 11.60
N THR A 220 -7.47 -11.70 11.95
CA THR A 220 -7.34 -10.69 13.01
C THR A 220 -7.18 -11.31 14.41
N THR A 221 -7.49 -12.60 14.58
CA THR A 221 -7.28 -13.31 15.84
C THR A 221 -5.82 -13.37 16.28
N LEU A 222 -4.88 -13.13 15.36
CA LEU A 222 -3.46 -12.97 15.69
C LEU A 222 -3.17 -11.84 16.69
N PHE A 223 -4.10 -10.88 16.84
CA PHE A 223 -3.91 -9.65 17.62
C PHE A 223 -4.85 -9.55 18.85
N GLU A 224 -5.56 -10.64 19.21
CA GLU A 224 -6.66 -10.55 20.19
C GLU A 224 -6.23 -10.23 21.62
N ASP A 225 -5.01 -10.59 22.04
CA ASP A 225 -4.61 -10.45 23.43
C ASP A 225 -3.38 -9.56 23.67
N GLY A 226 -3.63 -8.43 24.36
CA GLY A 226 -2.57 -7.64 24.99
C GLY A 226 -1.88 -6.63 24.10
N ILE A 227 -2.44 -6.33 22.92
CA ILE A 227 -2.00 -5.24 22.02
C ILE A 227 -2.99 -4.09 22.15
N ASP A 228 -2.48 -2.89 22.43
CA ASP A 228 -3.31 -1.71 22.59
C ASP A 228 -3.67 -1.05 21.25
N TYR A 229 -2.83 -1.23 20.19
CA TYR A 229 -3.09 -0.75 18.83
C TYR A 229 -2.33 -1.54 17.77
N VAL A 230 -3.00 -1.82 16.65
CA VAL A 230 -2.40 -2.46 15.48
C VAL A 230 -2.43 -1.48 14.30
N ALA A 231 -1.24 -1.04 13.88
CA ALA A 231 -1.00 -0.16 12.74
C ALA A 231 -0.74 -1.00 11.47
N LEU A 232 -1.74 -1.12 10.61
CA LEU A 232 -1.68 -1.91 9.39
C LEU A 232 -1.38 -1.05 8.16
N GLY A 233 -0.58 -1.57 7.23
CA GLY A 233 -0.41 -1.10 5.86
C GLY A 233 -0.76 -2.19 4.86
N HIS A 234 -0.78 -1.85 3.58
CA HIS A 234 -1.12 -2.62 2.40
C HIS A 234 -2.46 -2.26 1.76
N LEU A 235 -3.52 -2.08 2.54
CA LEU A 235 -4.82 -1.68 1.99
C LEU A 235 -4.96 -0.16 1.98
N HIS A 236 -5.21 0.39 0.78
CA HIS A 236 -5.23 1.84 0.55
C HIS A 236 -6.49 2.53 1.07
N LYS A 237 -7.56 1.74 1.37
CA LYS A 237 -8.77 2.27 1.99
C LYS A 237 -8.58 2.41 3.50
N PRO A 238 -8.73 3.62 4.07
CA PRO A 238 -8.78 3.80 5.52
C PRO A 238 -9.93 3.00 6.12
N GLN A 239 -9.63 2.06 7.01
CA GLN A 239 -10.65 1.17 7.57
C GLN A 239 -10.17 0.48 8.84
N LYS A 240 -11.13 0.05 9.68
CA LYS A 240 -10.88 -0.92 10.74
C LYS A 240 -11.12 -2.34 10.24
N VAL A 241 -10.46 -3.30 10.85
CA VAL A 241 -10.70 -4.72 10.57
C VAL A 241 -10.95 -5.45 11.89
N GLY A 242 -12.13 -6.05 12.02
CA GLY A 242 -12.54 -6.66 13.29
C GLY A 242 -12.71 -5.61 14.40
N GLN A 243 -11.75 -5.50 15.31
CA GLN A 243 -11.79 -4.58 16.45
C GLN A 243 -11.39 -3.14 16.08
N THR A 244 -11.80 -2.15 16.90
CA THR A 244 -11.58 -0.72 16.60
C THR A 244 -10.12 -0.29 16.61
N HIS A 245 -9.27 -0.95 17.39
CA HIS A 245 -7.84 -0.66 17.52
C HIS A 245 -6.97 -1.34 16.43
N ILE A 246 -7.55 -2.21 15.56
CA ILE A 246 -6.89 -2.83 14.42
C ILE A 246 -7.28 -2.06 13.16
N ARG A 247 -6.34 -1.30 12.58
CA ARG A 247 -6.68 -0.32 11.54
C ARG A 247 -5.65 -0.24 10.42
N TYR A 248 -6.17 -0.04 9.20
CA TYR A 248 -5.42 0.52 8.08
C TYR A 248 -5.56 2.04 8.09
N SER A 249 -4.44 2.76 8.00
CA SER A 249 -4.46 4.21 7.76
C SER A 249 -4.92 4.55 6.35
N GLY A 250 -4.63 3.66 5.42
CA GLY A 250 -4.78 3.85 3.99
C GLY A 250 -3.64 4.66 3.37
N SER A 251 -3.64 4.77 2.04
CA SER A 251 -2.68 5.59 1.30
C SER A 251 -2.93 7.08 1.53
N PRO A 252 -1.88 7.94 1.51
CA PRO A 252 -2.05 9.38 1.71
C PRO A 252 -2.64 10.13 0.51
N ILE A 253 -2.53 9.55 -0.68
CA ILE A 253 -3.08 10.09 -1.92
C ILE A 253 -3.78 8.95 -2.69
N PRO A 254 -4.76 9.24 -3.58
CA PRO A 254 -5.41 8.20 -4.35
C PRO A 254 -4.43 7.58 -5.35
N LEU A 255 -4.23 6.27 -5.30
CA LEU A 255 -3.32 5.52 -6.17
C LEU A 255 -4.03 4.93 -7.39
N SER A 256 -5.36 4.96 -7.40
CA SER A 256 -6.21 4.58 -8.54
C SER A 256 -7.50 5.40 -8.59
N PHE A 257 -8.23 5.33 -9.71
CA PHE A 257 -9.57 5.95 -9.81
C PHE A 257 -10.64 5.25 -8.97
N SER A 258 -10.40 4.04 -8.50
CA SER A 258 -11.31 3.37 -7.55
C SER A 258 -11.30 4.04 -6.17
N GLU A 259 -10.23 4.77 -5.85
CA GLU A 259 -10.02 5.45 -4.57
C GLU A 259 -10.50 6.91 -4.56
N ILE A 260 -11.13 7.38 -5.65
CA ILE A 260 -11.57 8.78 -5.79
C ILE A 260 -12.45 9.28 -4.63
N ASN A 261 -13.21 8.38 -4.01
CA ASN A 261 -14.13 8.67 -2.91
C ASN A 261 -13.53 8.41 -1.52
N TYR A 262 -12.25 7.98 -1.44
CA TYR A 262 -11.63 7.74 -0.15
C TYR A 262 -11.27 9.08 0.53
N LYS A 263 -11.45 9.10 1.84
CA LYS A 263 -10.93 10.16 2.70
C LYS A 263 -9.54 9.75 3.16
N HIS A 264 -8.54 10.13 2.35
CA HIS A 264 -7.15 9.86 2.68
C HIS A 264 -6.78 10.57 3.98
N GLN A 265 -6.05 9.88 4.87
CA GLN A 265 -5.84 10.35 6.23
C GLN A 265 -4.50 9.87 6.82
N VAL A 266 -4.07 10.56 7.86
CA VAL A 266 -3.16 10.03 8.89
C VAL A 266 -3.99 9.78 10.13
N VAL A 267 -3.76 8.69 10.84
CA VAL A 267 -4.47 8.40 12.08
C VAL A 267 -3.65 8.91 13.26
N GLU A 268 -4.17 9.90 13.99
CA GLU A 268 -3.63 10.26 15.31
C GLU A 268 -4.21 9.33 16.36
N VAL A 269 -3.36 8.71 17.15
CA VAL A 269 -3.75 7.77 18.20
C VAL A 269 -3.23 8.25 19.54
N THR A 270 -4.10 8.20 20.55
CA THR A 270 -3.77 8.48 21.95
C THR A 270 -4.16 7.30 22.81
N ILE A 271 -3.22 6.76 23.58
CA ILE A 271 -3.44 5.66 24.52
C ILE A 271 -3.10 6.12 25.93
N HIS A 272 -3.95 5.76 26.87
CA HIS A 272 -3.77 5.98 28.32
C HIS A 272 -3.64 4.61 29.02
N PRO A 273 -2.44 4.00 29.09
CA PRO A 273 -2.27 2.62 29.52
C PRO A 273 -2.76 2.31 30.94
N GLU A 274 -2.72 3.30 31.82
CA GLU A 274 -3.18 3.15 33.21
C GLU A 274 -4.71 3.20 33.37
N GLN A 275 -5.42 3.69 32.35
CA GLN A 275 -6.89 3.74 32.37
C GLN A 275 -7.45 2.40 31.89
N LYS A 276 -8.07 1.65 32.83
CA LYS A 276 -8.75 0.39 32.49
C LYS A 276 -10.15 0.59 31.93
N ASP A 277 -10.71 1.80 32.10
CA ASP A 277 -12.04 2.19 31.69
C ASP A 277 -11.97 3.10 30.46
N ASP A 278 -12.99 3.04 29.61
CA ASP A 278 -13.13 3.87 28.39
C ASP A 278 -13.12 5.37 28.75
N PRO A 279 -12.33 6.22 28.06
CA PRO A 279 -11.55 5.91 26.86
C PRO A 279 -10.04 5.72 27.13
N TYR A 280 -9.57 4.49 27.31
CA TYR A 280 -8.13 4.23 27.36
C TYR A 280 -7.45 4.40 25.98
N PHE A 281 -8.24 4.31 24.92
CA PHE A 281 -7.83 4.43 23.53
C PHE A 281 -8.70 5.44 22.78
N GLN A 282 -8.08 6.39 22.13
CA GLN A 282 -8.72 7.37 21.27
C GLN A 282 -7.98 7.48 19.95
N PHE A 283 -8.69 7.72 18.85
CA PHE A 283 -8.08 8.03 17.57
C PHE A 283 -8.83 9.16 16.88
N GLU A 284 -8.07 9.95 16.10
CA GLU A 284 -8.58 11.00 15.23
C GLU A 284 -8.08 10.76 13.81
N ALA A 285 -8.99 10.86 12.84
CA ALA A 285 -8.66 10.82 11.42
C ALA A 285 -8.25 12.23 10.97
N LEU A 286 -6.97 12.46 10.78
CA LEU A 286 -6.46 13.71 10.23
C LEU A 286 -6.57 13.64 8.70
N GLU A 287 -7.64 14.21 8.13
CA GLU A 287 -7.91 14.16 6.69
C GLU A 287 -6.84 14.96 5.91
N ILE A 288 -6.24 14.32 4.90
CA ILE A 288 -5.20 14.91 4.05
C ILE A 288 -5.88 15.70 2.93
N PRO A 289 -5.57 16.98 2.74
CA PRO A 289 -6.10 17.77 1.63
C PRO A 289 -5.65 17.21 0.29
N ARG A 290 -6.60 16.94 -0.61
CA ARG A 290 -6.28 16.46 -1.96
C ARG A 290 -5.70 17.59 -2.80
N SER A 291 -4.46 17.48 -3.20
CA SER A 291 -3.74 18.52 -3.97
C SER A 291 -4.05 18.50 -5.47
N VAL A 292 -4.38 17.33 -6.04
CA VAL A 292 -4.77 17.17 -7.46
C VAL A 292 -6.08 16.38 -7.52
N GLN A 293 -7.06 16.93 -8.24
CA GLN A 293 -8.37 16.30 -8.38
C GLN A 293 -8.38 15.19 -9.44
N LEU A 294 -9.20 14.16 -9.20
CA LEU A 294 -9.49 13.09 -10.14
C LEU A 294 -10.95 13.20 -10.57
N HIS A 295 -11.20 13.11 -11.89
CA HIS A 295 -12.53 13.15 -12.47
C HIS A 295 -12.80 11.84 -13.21
N LYS A 296 -13.87 11.15 -12.83
CA LYS A 296 -14.35 9.96 -13.53
C LYS A 296 -15.65 10.29 -14.24
N ILE A 297 -15.59 10.37 -15.57
CA ILE A 297 -16.70 10.79 -16.43
C ILE A 297 -17.29 9.55 -17.08
N ARG A 298 -18.61 9.32 -16.91
CA ARG A 298 -19.30 8.15 -17.39
C ARG A 298 -20.60 8.51 -18.09
N GLY A 299 -20.98 7.76 -19.11
CA GLY A 299 -22.26 7.89 -19.79
C GLY A 299 -22.21 7.49 -21.25
N GLU A 300 -23.28 7.77 -21.97
CA GLU A 300 -23.29 7.71 -23.43
C GLU A 300 -22.34 8.76 -24.04
N LEU A 301 -21.88 8.54 -25.26
CA LEU A 301 -20.90 9.41 -25.90
C LEU A 301 -21.31 10.90 -25.90
N THR A 302 -22.59 11.18 -26.16
CA THR A 302 -23.16 12.54 -26.15
C THR A 302 -23.15 13.17 -24.76
N GLU A 303 -23.45 12.40 -23.73
CA GLU A 303 -23.45 12.83 -22.33
C GLU A 303 -22.03 13.09 -21.86
N VAL A 304 -21.09 12.21 -22.20
CA VAL A 304 -19.66 12.39 -21.88
C VAL A 304 -19.16 13.69 -22.51
N MET A 305 -19.43 13.95 -23.79
CA MET A 305 -19.04 15.18 -24.47
C MET A 305 -19.63 16.42 -23.81
N GLN A 306 -20.85 16.36 -23.31
CA GLN A 306 -21.50 17.46 -22.58
C GLN A 306 -20.84 17.68 -21.21
N GLN A 307 -20.58 16.62 -20.47
CA GLN A 307 -19.89 16.68 -19.18
C GLN A 307 -18.49 17.30 -19.33
N LEU A 308 -17.69 16.87 -20.34
CA LEU A 308 -16.36 17.41 -20.60
C LEU A 308 -16.39 18.92 -20.84
N LYS A 309 -17.34 19.42 -21.65
CA LYS A 309 -17.51 20.84 -21.95
C LYS A 309 -18.01 21.65 -20.76
N SER A 310 -18.63 21.02 -19.76
CA SER A 310 -19.12 21.68 -18.54
C SER A 310 -18.07 21.79 -17.45
N LEU A 311 -16.91 21.15 -17.61
CA LEU A 311 -15.82 21.21 -16.64
C LEU A 311 -15.26 22.65 -16.54
N PRO A 312 -14.78 23.08 -15.36
CA PRO A 312 -14.10 24.37 -15.19
C PRO A 312 -12.94 24.56 -16.16
N SER A 313 -12.78 25.78 -16.66
CA SER A 313 -11.78 26.12 -17.68
C SER A 313 -10.65 27.03 -17.19
N GLU A 314 -10.60 27.32 -15.88
CA GLU A 314 -9.51 28.10 -15.31
C GLU A 314 -8.17 27.41 -15.52
N VAL A 315 -7.18 28.16 -15.97
CA VAL A 315 -5.85 27.62 -16.30
C VAL A 315 -5.10 27.19 -15.04
N ILE A 316 -4.48 26.02 -15.12
CA ILE A 316 -3.48 25.54 -14.16
C ILE A 316 -2.12 25.53 -14.86
N GLU A 317 -1.27 26.47 -14.51
CA GLU A 317 0.02 26.69 -15.20
C GLU A 317 0.95 25.49 -15.12
N SER A 318 1.11 24.92 -13.89
CA SER A 318 1.98 23.76 -13.70
C SER A 318 1.32 22.47 -14.16
N ILE A 319 1.97 21.75 -15.06
CA ILE A 319 1.48 20.46 -15.56
C ILE A 319 1.29 19.44 -14.44
N ASP A 320 2.11 19.50 -13.38
CA ASP A 320 2.05 18.55 -12.25
C ASP A 320 0.82 18.76 -11.36
N GLN A 321 0.19 19.94 -11.46
CA GLN A 321 -1.02 20.30 -10.71
C GLN A 321 -2.31 20.06 -11.51
N ARG A 322 -2.20 19.79 -12.82
CA ARG A 322 -3.38 19.56 -13.66
C ARG A 322 -4.11 18.30 -13.24
N GLU A 323 -5.43 18.38 -13.25
CA GLU A 323 -6.34 17.37 -12.76
C GLU A 323 -6.43 16.17 -13.72
N TYR A 324 -6.64 14.98 -13.18
CA TYR A 324 -6.73 13.73 -13.96
C TYR A 324 -8.16 13.44 -14.40
N VAL A 325 -8.34 13.02 -15.65
CA VAL A 325 -9.64 12.64 -16.22
C VAL A 325 -9.59 11.20 -16.73
N ASP A 326 -10.52 10.37 -16.23
CA ASP A 326 -10.81 9.02 -16.70
C ASP A 326 -12.19 9.03 -17.37
N ILE A 327 -12.26 8.60 -18.62
CA ILE A 327 -13.49 8.53 -19.41
C ILE A 327 -13.91 7.06 -19.56
N GLU A 328 -15.14 6.77 -19.16
CA GLU A 328 -15.80 5.48 -19.37
C GLU A 328 -17.10 5.69 -20.14
N TYR A 329 -17.12 5.39 -21.45
CA TYR A 329 -18.28 5.63 -22.28
C TYR A 329 -18.96 4.35 -22.74
N HIS A 330 -20.29 4.43 -22.88
CA HIS A 330 -21.12 3.35 -23.41
C HIS A 330 -21.48 3.65 -24.86
N THR A 331 -21.50 2.62 -25.71
CA THR A 331 -21.97 2.76 -27.09
C THR A 331 -22.40 1.42 -27.65
N LEU A 332 -23.42 1.45 -28.51
CA LEU A 332 -23.89 0.31 -29.30
C LEU A 332 -23.17 0.22 -30.65
N THR A 333 -22.52 1.30 -31.09
CA THR A 333 -21.86 1.39 -32.40
C THR A 333 -20.35 1.22 -32.29
N PRO A 334 -19.65 0.80 -33.35
CA PRO A 334 -18.19 0.78 -33.36
C PRO A 334 -17.60 2.17 -33.01
N PRO A 335 -16.39 2.25 -32.42
CA PRO A 335 -15.77 3.52 -32.08
C PRO A 335 -15.56 4.36 -33.34
N GLN A 336 -15.87 5.65 -33.22
CA GLN A 336 -15.60 6.59 -34.28
C GLN A 336 -14.09 6.81 -34.45
N PRO A 337 -13.61 7.03 -35.68
CA PRO A 337 -12.23 7.48 -35.88
C PRO A 337 -11.97 8.76 -35.10
N ASN A 338 -10.76 8.89 -34.53
CA ASN A 338 -10.31 10.10 -33.81
C ASN A 338 -11.10 10.44 -32.52
N LEU A 339 -11.81 9.50 -31.92
CA LEU A 339 -12.60 9.75 -30.71
C LEU A 339 -11.73 10.30 -29.55
N ARG A 340 -10.50 9.81 -29.41
CA ARG A 340 -9.55 10.33 -28.42
C ARG A 340 -9.30 11.83 -28.63
N GLN A 341 -9.03 12.23 -29.88
CA GLN A 341 -8.81 13.65 -30.22
C GLN A 341 -10.05 14.50 -29.90
N GLN A 342 -11.25 13.98 -30.17
CA GLN A 342 -12.50 14.68 -29.84
C GLN A 342 -12.66 14.92 -28.34
N PHE A 343 -12.27 13.97 -27.50
CA PHE A 343 -12.28 14.14 -26.05
C PHE A 343 -11.20 15.13 -25.58
N GLU A 344 -10.00 15.05 -26.15
CA GLU A 344 -8.91 15.98 -25.86
C GLU A 344 -9.29 17.42 -26.26
N ASP A 345 -9.91 17.61 -27.42
CA ASP A 345 -10.39 18.92 -27.91
C ASP A 345 -11.56 19.50 -27.09
N ALA A 346 -12.34 18.61 -26.41
CA ALA A 346 -13.44 19.02 -25.55
C ALA A 346 -13.00 19.40 -24.13
N LEU A 347 -11.81 18.95 -23.70
CA LEU A 347 -11.22 19.28 -22.41
C LEU A 347 -10.45 20.59 -22.48
N PRO A 348 -10.54 21.47 -21.48
CA PRO A 348 -9.61 22.59 -21.32
C PRO A 348 -8.16 22.07 -21.18
N PRO A 349 -7.28 22.27 -22.18
CA PRO A 349 -5.97 21.57 -22.25
C PRO A 349 -5.02 22.01 -21.15
N ASP A 350 -5.17 23.22 -20.63
CA ASP A 350 -4.31 23.78 -19.60
C ASP A 350 -4.79 23.51 -18.17
N ARG A 351 -5.82 22.67 -18.00
CA ARG A 351 -6.33 22.29 -16.70
C ARG A 351 -6.34 20.77 -16.47
N TYR A 352 -6.57 19.98 -17.51
CA TYR A 352 -6.80 18.53 -17.37
C TYR A 352 -5.77 17.70 -18.12
N ARG A 353 -5.58 16.48 -17.61
CA ARG A 353 -4.81 15.40 -18.23
C ARG A 353 -5.74 14.22 -18.49
N LEU A 354 -6.06 13.95 -19.74
CA LEU A 354 -6.83 12.77 -20.13
C LEU A 354 -5.93 11.53 -20.06
N VAL A 355 -6.14 10.70 -19.04
CA VAL A 355 -5.23 9.58 -18.74
C VAL A 355 -5.78 8.23 -19.18
N ARG A 356 -7.10 8.04 -19.15
CA ARG A 356 -7.72 6.77 -19.55
C ARG A 356 -9.00 7.02 -20.33
N ILE A 357 -9.23 6.18 -21.35
CA ILE A 357 -10.49 6.07 -22.08
C ILE A 357 -10.85 4.59 -22.12
N SER A 358 -11.96 4.24 -21.55
CA SER A 358 -12.50 2.88 -21.55
C SER A 358 -13.90 2.84 -22.19
N ARG A 359 -14.19 1.73 -22.86
CA ARG A 359 -15.46 1.54 -23.56
C ARG A 359 -16.18 0.34 -22.97
N GLN A 360 -17.44 0.51 -22.61
CA GLN A 360 -18.32 -0.58 -22.24
C GLN A 360 -19.30 -0.87 -23.40
N TYR A 361 -19.39 -2.14 -23.77
CA TYR A 361 -20.40 -2.59 -24.73
C TYR A 361 -21.72 -2.83 -23.99
N LEU A 362 -22.77 -2.09 -24.37
CA LEU A 362 -24.13 -2.43 -23.97
C LEU A 362 -24.58 -3.59 -24.86
N SER A 363 -24.64 -4.81 -24.33
CA SER A 363 -25.27 -5.91 -25.05
C SER A 363 -26.78 -5.71 -25.03
N THR A 364 -27.41 -5.69 -26.21
CA THR A 364 -28.88 -5.57 -26.39
C THR A 364 -29.66 -6.85 -26.04
N GLN A 365 -29.05 -7.82 -25.41
CA GLN A 365 -29.71 -9.04 -25.01
C GLN A 365 -29.88 -9.10 -23.48
N ASN A 366 -31.13 -8.81 -23.06
CA ASN A 366 -31.71 -9.34 -21.84
C ASN A 366 -31.75 -10.87 -21.94
N SER A 367 -30.71 -11.54 -21.52
CA SER A 367 -30.77 -12.96 -21.17
C SER A 367 -30.31 -13.09 -19.72
N ALA A 368 -31.31 -13.15 -18.83
CA ALA A 368 -31.18 -13.50 -17.42
C ALA A 368 -30.72 -14.97 -17.21
N GLU A 369 -30.05 -15.56 -18.19
CA GLU A 369 -29.63 -16.96 -18.19
C GLU A 369 -28.19 -17.14 -18.71
N GLN A 370 -27.21 -16.37 -18.19
CA GLN A 370 -25.80 -16.75 -18.32
C GLN A 370 -24.89 -15.93 -17.36
N GLN A 371 -25.24 -15.91 -16.07
CA GLN A 371 -24.24 -15.86 -15.03
C GLN A 371 -23.70 -17.28 -14.76
N GLN A 372 -23.29 -17.98 -15.79
CA GLN A 372 -22.25 -18.98 -15.62
C GLN A 372 -20.94 -18.19 -15.46
N GLN A 373 -20.35 -18.28 -14.26
CA GLN A 373 -18.94 -18.02 -14.04
C GLN A 373 -18.17 -18.81 -15.10
N ILE A 374 -17.78 -18.13 -16.18
CA ILE A 374 -16.76 -18.66 -17.05
C ILE A 374 -15.49 -18.56 -16.20
N HIS A 375 -15.13 -19.63 -15.53
CA HIS A 375 -13.76 -19.91 -15.16
C HIS A 375 -13.00 -19.95 -16.49
N LEU A 376 -12.50 -18.80 -16.93
CA LEU A 376 -11.52 -18.74 -17.98
C LEU A 376 -10.22 -19.24 -17.33
N GLU A 377 -9.96 -20.53 -17.50
CA GLU A 377 -8.58 -21.02 -17.42
C GLU A 377 -7.75 -20.07 -18.29
N PRO A 378 -6.63 -19.58 -17.81
CA PRO A 378 -5.74 -18.74 -18.62
C PRO A 378 -5.50 -19.46 -19.95
N PRO A 379 -5.63 -18.77 -21.11
CA PRO A 379 -5.48 -19.40 -22.39
C PRO A 379 -4.12 -20.08 -22.45
N THR A 380 -4.07 -21.32 -22.90
CA THR A 380 -2.79 -22.01 -23.07
C THR A 380 -1.91 -21.21 -24.05
N PRO A 381 -0.58 -21.30 -23.96
CA PRO A 381 0.32 -20.61 -24.89
C PRO A 381 -0.06 -20.81 -26.36
N GLU A 382 -0.55 -22.01 -26.70
CA GLU A 382 -1.01 -22.36 -28.05
C GLU A 382 -2.24 -21.55 -28.47
N LYS A 383 -3.24 -21.47 -27.62
CA LYS A 383 -4.46 -20.68 -27.89
C LYS A 383 -4.13 -19.21 -28.03
N LEU A 384 -3.25 -18.69 -27.19
CA LEU A 384 -2.83 -17.29 -27.24
C LEU A 384 -2.07 -17.01 -28.54
N PHE A 385 -1.15 -17.89 -28.94
CA PHE A 385 -0.42 -17.79 -30.19
C PHE A 385 -1.36 -17.76 -31.39
N GLN A 386 -2.32 -18.68 -31.45
CA GLN A 386 -3.30 -18.77 -32.52
C GLN A 386 -4.18 -17.53 -32.64
N GLN A 387 -4.65 -17.00 -31.50
CA GLN A 387 -5.44 -15.76 -31.46
C GLN A 387 -4.64 -14.55 -31.97
N ILE A 388 -3.35 -14.42 -31.58
CA ILE A 388 -2.47 -13.36 -32.04
C ILE A 388 -2.19 -13.49 -33.53
N TRP A 389 -1.95 -14.70 -34.01
CA TRP A 389 -1.66 -15.04 -35.40
C TRP A 389 -2.82 -14.64 -36.32
N GLU A 390 -4.04 -15.06 -35.98
CA GLU A 390 -5.26 -14.70 -36.69
C GLU A 390 -5.54 -13.18 -36.64
N LYS A 391 -5.34 -12.55 -35.49
CA LYS A 391 -5.54 -11.11 -35.32
C LYS A 391 -4.58 -10.28 -36.19
N LYS A 392 -3.38 -10.81 -36.47
CA LYS A 392 -2.37 -10.20 -37.34
C LYS A 392 -2.66 -10.46 -38.84
N GLY A 393 -3.65 -11.28 -39.18
CA GLY A 393 -4.02 -11.58 -40.53
C GLY A 393 -3.07 -12.55 -41.25
N TYR A 394 -2.29 -13.31 -40.51
CA TYR A 394 -1.42 -14.35 -41.10
C TYR A 394 -2.22 -15.61 -41.41
N HIS A 395 -1.86 -16.27 -42.53
CA HIS A 395 -2.44 -17.59 -42.84
C HIS A 395 -1.84 -18.69 -41.95
N ALA A 396 -2.62 -19.75 -41.72
CA ALA A 396 -2.15 -20.90 -40.94
C ALA A 396 -0.88 -21.48 -41.57
N ASP A 397 0.14 -21.64 -40.75
CA ASP A 397 1.45 -22.21 -41.15
C ASP A 397 1.82 -23.28 -40.12
N ASP A 398 1.76 -24.55 -40.57
CA ASP A 398 2.01 -25.70 -39.71
C ASP A 398 3.48 -25.81 -39.25
N GLU A 399 4.44 -25.27 -39.98
CA GLU A 399 5.83 -25.25 -39.56
C GLU A 399 6.08 -24.26 -38.44
N VAL A 400 5.57 -23.05 -38.57
CA VAL A 400 5.68 -22.03 -37.54
C VAL A 400 4.97 -22.46 -36.24
N GLN A 401 3.82 -23.13 -36.36
CA GLN A 401 3.11 -23.67 -35.20
C GLN A 401 3.93 -24.76 -34.49
N LYS A 402 4.56 -25.66 -35.23
CA LYS A 402 5.45 -26.69 -34.68
C LYS A 402 6.67 -26.08 -33.99
N ASP A 403 7.29 -25.08 -34.60
CA ASP A 403 8.44 -24.38 -34.00
C ASP A 403 8.04 -23.68 -32.68
N PHE A 404 6.88 -23.02 -32.66
CA PHE A 404 6.37 -22.40 -31.45
C PHE A 404 6.14 -23.45 -30.34
N MET A 405 5.51 -24.57 -30.65
CA MET A 405 5.28 -25.67 -29.69
C MET A 405 6.57 -26.26 -29.15
N SER A 406 7.60 -26.38 -30.02
CA SER A 406 8.94 -26.81 -29.59
C SER A 406 9.55 -25.83 -28.59
N LEU A 407 9.45 -24.52 -28.81
CA LEU A 407 9.91 -23.48 -27.89
C LEU A 407 9.16 -23.50 -26.54
N VAL A 408 7.85 -23.72 -26.57
CA VAL A 408 7.03 -23.82 -25.34
C VAL A 408 7.49 -25.04 -24.52
N ALA A 409 7.69 -26.20 -25.17
CA ALA A 409 8.17 -27.41 -24.49
C ALA A 409 9.57 -27.21 -23.87
N GLN A 410 10.50 -26.56 -24.60
CA GLN A 410 11.82 -26.25 -24.08
C GLN A 410 11.78 -25.30 -22.87
N ALA A 411 10.92 -24.29 -22.91
CA ALA A 411 10.74 -23.35 -21.79
C ALA A 411 10.16 -24.04 -20.56
N GLN A 412 9.19 -24.94 -20.73
CA GLN A 412 8.64 -25.75 -19.64
C GLN A 412 9.67 -26.65 -19.00
N GLN A 413 10.49 -27.30 -19.81
CA GLN A 413 11.57 -28.19 -19.33
C GLN A 413 12.63 -27.41 -18.55
N GLN A 414 13.01 -26.20 -19.01
CA GLN A 414 13.94 -25.32 -18.28
C GLN A 414 13.37 -24.85 -16.92
N LEU A 415 12.06 -24.62 -16.84
CA LEU A 415 11.39 -24.27 -15.58
C LEU A 415 11.37 -25.46 -14.61
N GLU A 416 11.12 -26.68 -15.10
CA GLU A 416 11.14 -27.88 -14.26
C GLU A 416 12.57 -28.19 -13.77
N ASP A 417 13.59 -28.03 -14.62
CA ASP A 417 15.00 -28.22 -14.24
C ASP A 417 15.47 -27.15 -13.22
N SER A 418 14.96 -25.92 -13.30
CA SER A 418 15.26 -24.85 -12.34
C SER A 418 14.61 -25.01 -10.97
N HIS A 419 13.55 -25.83 -10.87
CA HIS A 419 12.90 -26.18 -9.60
C HIS A 419 13.51 -27.43 -8.93
N GLN A 420 14.43 -28.13 -9.59
CA GLN A 420 15.12 -29.33 -9.05
C GLN A 420 16.58 -29.07 -8.63
N SER A 421 17.07 -27.85 -8.83
CA SER A 421 18.40 -27.39 -8.40
C SER A 421 18.27 -26.35 -7.28
#